data_9b5ca9866e58905d765e19abb1eaba58
#
_entry.id   9b5ca9866e58905d765e19abb1eaba58
#
_cell.length_a   1.000
_cell.length_b   1.000
_cell.length_c   1.000
_cell.angle_alpha   90.00
_cell.angle_beta   90.00
_cell.angle_gamma   90.00
#
_symmetry.space_group_name_H-M   'P 1'
#
loop_
_entity.id
_entity.type
_entity.pdbx_description
1 polymer ?
#
loop_
_entity_poly.entity_id
_entity_poly.type
_entity_poly.pdbx_seq_one_letter_code
_entity_poly.pdbx_strand_id
1 'polypeptide(L)'
;LIKIGIIVPNDLVNIAKSAAEGIEDEITILYGSMTEGISLAKQLEECNYDIIITRGGTQVLLTQSNINIPVISIPITPIDVYEAVNEAEKISKDISFIVSQNMISIIESYIKISGRNFKVFQIKEESEIEKKIRELATEGKKVVVGLGTIAKYASSYGLVPIVIKSGKESFLSTIMEAKRIVNATKKEKKDKERIKAIIEHTIEGIICVDKKGHIIIINEVARKLLKCDNNGLVGKMISSVLPDLQLEDTLYNGIMETEVIKNLKDTKVMVYKIPIIVDDEIENAV
;
A
#
# COMPACT_ATOMS: atom_id res chain seq x y z
N LEU A 1 19.00 2.63 6.25
CA LEU A 1 18.61 3.12 4.92
C LEU A 1 17.36 2.37 4.45
N ILE A 2 16.50 3.06 3.71
CA ILE A 2 15.33 2.48 3.05
C ILE A 2 15.74 2.13 1.62
N LYS A 3 15.29 0.97 1.14
CA LYS A 3 15.50 0.54 -0.24
C LYS A 3 14.25 0.78 -1.07
N ILE A 4 14.33 1.71 -2.03
CA ILE A 4 13.21 2.12 -2.88
C ILE A 4 13.50 1.71 -4.32
N GLY A 5 12.64 0.87 -4.91
CA GLY A 5 12.67 0.56 -6.33
C GLY A 5 11.73 1.49 -7.09
N ILE A 6 12.21 2.13 -8.15
CA ILE A 6 11.37 2.95 -9.04
C ILE A 6 11.35 2.28 -10.41
N ILE A 7 10.17 1.81 -10.84
CA ILE A 7 9.97 1.17 -12.15
C ILE A 7 9.15 2.11 -13.01
N VAL A 8 9.75 2.66 -14.05
CA VAL A 8 9.11 3.64 -14.91
C VAL A 8 9.50 3.45 -16.39
N PRO A 9 8.68 3.92 -17.35
CA PRO A 9 9.05 3.92 -18.76
C PRO A 9 10.23 4.87 -19.01
N ASN A 10 10.90 4.68 -20.15
CA ASN A 10 12.17 5.32 -20.48
C ASN A 10 12.13 6.85 -20.44
N ASP A 11 11.04 7.45 -20.87
CA ASP A 11 10.84 8.90 -20.91
C ASP A 11 10.74 9.56 -19.52
N LEU A 12 10.56 8.78 -18.45
CA LEU A 12 10.51 9.24 -17.06
C LEU A 12 11.78 8.95 -16.26
N VAL A 13 12.70 8.13 -16.77
CA VAL A 13 13.94 7.73 -16.06
C VAL A 13 14.79 8.94 -15.65
N ASN A 14 14.95 9.92 -16.54
CA ASN A 14 15.76 11.11 -16.21
C ASN A 14 15.11 12.00 -15.17
N ILE A 15 13.77 12.10 -15.18
CA ILE A 15 13.01 12.84 -14.15
C ILE A 15 13.15 12.13 -12.81
N ALA A 16 13.00 10.79 -12.80
CA ALA A 16 13.17 9.98 -11.61
C ALA A 16 14.59 10.12 -11.02
N LYS A 17 15.63 10.08 -11.85
CA LYS A 17 17.04 10.32 -11.42
C LYS A 17 17.21 11.69 -10.78
N SER A 18 16.73 12.73 -11.46
CA SER A 18 16.82 14.09 -10.93
C SER A 18 16.05 14.28 -9.61
N ALA A 19 14.92 13.58 -9.44
CA ALA A 19 14.17 13.60 -8.19
C ALA A 19 14.84 12.81 -7.06
N ALA A 20 15.62 11.79 -7.39
CA ALA A 20 16.38 10.99 -6.41
C ALA A 20 17.69 11.63 -5.96
N GLU A 21 18.18 12.65 -6.70
CA GLU A 21 19.41 13.34 -6.35
C GLU A 21 19.36 13.98 -4.95
N GLY A 22 20.40 13.73 -4.14
CA GLY A 22 20.53 14.26 -2.79
C GLY A 22 19.70 13.52 -1.73
N ILE A 23 19.04 12.41 -2.08
CA ILE A 23 18.36 11.56 -1.12
C ILE A 23 19.33 10.47 -0.66
N GLU A 24 19.53 10.35 0.65
CA GLU A 24 20.49 9.41 1.25
C GLU A 24 20.09 7.93 1.21
N ASP A 25 18.81 7.65 0.90
CA ASP A 25 18.30 6.27 0.82
C ASP A 25 18.77 5.55 -0.44
N GLU A 26 18.73 4.20 -0.41
CA GLU A 26 19.09 3.38 -1.55
C GLU A 26 17.95 3.39 -2.59
N ILE A 27 18.10 4.19 -3.64
CA ILE A 27 17.09 4.32 -4.70
C ILE A 27 17.63 3.68 -5.98
N THR A 28 16.96 2.63 -6.44
CA THR A 28 17.24 1.99 -7.73
C THR A 28 16.15 2.32 -8.73
N ILE A 29 16.54 2.88 -9.87
CA ILE A 29 15.62 3.25 -10.94
C ILE A 29 15.79 2.26 -12.10
N LEU A 30 14.72 1.57 -12.42
CA LEU A 30 14.66 0.55 -13.46
C LEU A 30 13.75 1.01 -14.59
N TYR A 31 14.20 0.77 -15.80
CA TYR A 31 13.41 0.95 -17.00
C TYR A 31 12.52 -0.27 -17.22
N GLY A 32 11.22 -0.06 -17.32
CA GLY A 32 10.26 -1.11 -17.62
C GLY A 32 8.82 -0.61 -17.46
N SER A 33 7.91 -1.31 -18.12
CA SER A 33 6.50 -1.01 -18.08
C SER A 33 5.65 -2.27 -18.27
N MET A 34 4.41 -2.23 -17.80
CA MET A 34 3.45 -3.31 -17.98
C MET A 34 4.00 -4.68 -17.50
N THR A 35 4.01 -5.70 -18.34
CA THR A 35 4.46 -7.06 -17.99
C THR A 35 5.94 -7.15 -17.66
N GLU A 36 6.80 -6.33 -18.26
CA GLU A 36 8.22 -6.25 -17.92
C GLU A 36 8.40 -5.73 -16.48
N GLY A 37 7.54 -4.79 -16.06
CA GLY A 37 7.52 -4.28 -14.71
C GLY A 37 7.31 -5.37 -13.65
N ILE A 38 6.56 -6.44 -13.95
CA ILE A 38 6.36 -7.56 -13.02
C ILE A 38 7.68 -8.31 -12.77
N SER A 39 8.45 -8.57 -13.81
CA SER A 39 9.75 -9.25 -13.70
C SER A 39 10.74 -8.43 -12.87
N LEU A 40 10.78 -7.12 -13.11
CA LEU A 40 11.62 -6.19 -12.36
C LEU A 40 11.20 -6.09 -10.89
N ALA A 41 9.89 -6.06 -10.61
CA ALA A 41 9.37 -6.04 -9.26
C ALA A 41 9.74 -7.29 -8.46
N LYS A 42 9.72 -8.48 -9.08
CA LYS A 42 10.19 -9.72 -8.46
C LYS A 42 11.69 -9.68 -8.13
N GLN A 43 12.51 -9.14 -9.03
CA GLN A 43 13.94 -8.96 -8.74
C GLN A 43 14.17 -8.01 -7.56
N LEU A 44 13.40 -6.92 -7.45
CA LEU A 44 13.47 -6.02 -6.30
C LEU A 44 13.04 -6.73 -5.01
N GLU A 45 12.02 -7.59 -5.07
CA GLU A 45 11.57 -8.41 -3.93
C GLU A 45 12.67 -9.37 -3.45
N GLU A 46 13.29 -10.09 -4.37
CA GLU A 46 14.42 -10.99 -4.08
C GLU A 46 15.63 -10.25 -3.48
N CYS A 47 15.83 -8.99 -3.87
CA CYS A 47 16.87 -8.10 -3.33
C CYS A 47 16.47 -7.39 -2.04
N ASN A 48 15.31 -7.73 -1.44
CA ASN A 48 14.79 -7.16 -0.18
C ASN A 48 14.61 -5.64 -0.23
N TYR A 49 14.01 -5.13 -1.32
CA TYR A 49 13.56 -3.74 -1.36
C TYR A 49 12.33 -3.56 -0.47
N ASP A 50 12.22 -2.38 0.13
CA ASP A 50 11.17 -2.06 1.10
C ASP A 50 9.85 -1.63 0.43
N ILE A 51 9.93 -0.98 -0.75
CA ILE A 51 8.78 -0.42 -1.46
C ILE A 51 9.10 -0.22 -2.95
N ILE A 52 8.07 -0.33 -3.78
CA ILE A 52 8.15 -0.06 -5.22
C ILE A 52 7.32 1.17 -5.55
N ILE A 53 7.92 2.08 -6.30
CA ILE A 53 7.26 3.24 -6.90
C ILE A 53 7.12 2.97 -8.39
N THR A 54 5.92 3.11 -8.92
CA THR A 54 5.66 2.96 -10.36
C THR A 54 4.52 3.86 -10.79
N ARG A 55 3.96 3.66 -11.99
CA ARG A 55 2.93 4.52 -12.55
C ARG A 55 1.94 3.77 -13.43
N GLY A 56 0.68 4.24 -13.43
CA GLY A 56 -0.33 3.87 -14.42
C GLY A 56 -0.63 2.37 -14.45
N GLY A 57 -0.69 1.80 -15.67
CA GLY A 57 -1.02 0.39 -15.87
C GLY A 57 -0.06 -0.58 -15.20
N THR A 58 1.22 -0.24 -15.07
CA THR A 58 2.21 -1.06 -14.36
C THR A 58 1.84 -1.21 -12.89
N GLN A 59 1.41 -0.14 -12.22
CA GLN A 59 0.97 -0.20 -10.82
C GLN A 59 -0.25 -1.13 -10.67
N VAL A 60 -1.24 -1.04 -11.57
CA VAL A 60 -2.42 -1.92 -11.54
C VAL A 60 -2.01 -3.38 -11.68
N LEU A 61 -1.12 -3.70 -12.62
CA LEU A 61 -0.63 -5.06 -12.81
C LEU A 61 0.17 -5.58 -11.62
N LEU A 62 0.99 -4.74 -10.99
CA LEU A 62 1.77 -5.12 -9.81
C LEU A 62 0.87 -5.41 -8.60
N THR A 63 -0.17 -4.60 -8.39
CA THR A 63 -1.15 -4.84 -7.29
C THR A 63 -1.99 -6.10 -7.47
N GLN A 64 -2.18 -6.54 -8.71
CA GLN A 64 -2.89 -7.80 -9.03
C GLN A 64 -1.95 -9.03 -9.05
N SER A 65 -0.66 -8.82 -9.00
CA SER A 65 0.34 -9.89 -9.00
C SER A 65 0.71 -10.32 -7.57
N ASN A 66 1.29 -11.52 -7.43
CA ASN A 66 1.78 -12.05 -6.14
C ASN A 66 3.13 -11.40 -5.76
N ILE A 67 3.12 -10.09 -5.57
CA ILE A 67 4.28 -9.32 -5.06
C ILE A 67 3.92 -8.84 -3.67
N ASN A 68 4.80 -9.14 -2.70
CA ASN A 68 4.57 -8.83 -1.29
C ASN A 68 5.11 -7.44 -0.88
N ILE A 69 5.93 -6.82 -1.75
CA ILE A 69 6.42 -5.46 -1.50
C ILE A 69 5.28 -4.45 -1.73
N PRO A 70 5.07 -3.47 -0.85
CA PRO A 70 4.14 -2.38 -1.09
C PRO A 70 4.43 -1.64 -2.39
N VAL A 71 3.39 -1.37 -3.18
CA VAL A 71 3.50 -0.65 -4.46
C VAL A 71 2.70 0.63 -4.38
N ILE A 72 3.34 1.76 -4.64
CA ILE A 72 2.67 3.07 -4.72
C ILE A 72 2.80 3.68 -6.10
N SER A 73 1.83 4.52 -6.45
CA SER A 73 1.76 5.15 -7.77
C SER A 73 2.23 6.60 -7.73
N ILE A 74 3.02 6.99 -8.74
CA ILE A 74 3.35 8.39 -8.98
C ILE A 74 2.08 9.07 -9.48
N PRO A 75 1.55 10.09 -8.79
CA PRO A 75 0.35 10.78 -9.20
C PRO A 75 0.61 11.64 -10.43
N ILE A 76 -0.46 11.93 -11.15
CA ILE A 76 -0.52 13.04 -12.12
C ILE A 76 -1.22 14.19 -11.41
N THR A 77 -0.68 15.38 -11.55
CA THR A 77 -1.18 16.59 -10.93
C THR A 77 -1.79 17.55 -11.97
N PRO A 78 -2.59 18.53 -11.56
CA PRO A 78 -3.03 19.59 -12.47
C PRO A 78 -1.88 20.38 -13.10
N ILE A 79 -0.71 20.43 -12.46
CA ILE A 79 0.51 21.06 -13.00
C ILE A 79 1.05 20.25 -14.18
N ASP A 80 1.07 18.92 -14.07
CA ASP A 80 1.50 18.04 -15.18
C ASP A 80 0.56 18.19 -16.40
N VAL A 81 -0.75 18.37 -16.14
CA VAL A 81 -1.73 18.67 -17.21
C VAL A 81 -1.47 20.04 -17.81
N TYR A 82 -1.20 21.06 -17.01
CA TYR A 82 -0.85 22.40 -17.47
C TYR A 82 0.37 22.39 -18.40
N GLU A 83 1.42 21.69 -18.04
CA GLU A 83 2.62 21.57 -18.88
C GLU A 83 2.32 20.89 -20.21
N ALA A 84 1.54 19.79 -20.20
CA ALA A 84 1.13 19.10 -21.40
C ALA A 84 0.25 19.98 -22.32
N VAL A 85 -0.67 20.76 -21.73
CA VAL A 85 -1.50 21.71 -22.48
C VAL A 85 -0.66 22.82 -23.11
N ASN A 86 0.29 23.40 -22.38
CA ASN A 86 1.19 24.41 -22.93
C ASN A 86 2.04 23.89 -24.08
N GLU A 87 2.44 22.64 -24.05
CA GLU A 87 3.13 21.99 -25.16
C GLU A 87 2.19 21.79 -26.35
N ALA A 88 0.97 21.31 -26.10
CA ALA A 88 -0.05 21.13 -27.13
C ALA A 88 -0.48 22.43 -27.81
N GLU A 89 -0.59 23.54 -27.07
CA GLU A 89 -0.97 24.85 -27.59
C GLU A 89 0.05 25.46 -28.59
N LYS A 90 1.31 25.04 -28.53
CA LYS A 90 2.31 25.43 -29.53
C LYS A 90 2.00 24.84 -30.91
N ILE A 91 1.18 23.79 -30.97
CA ILE A 91 0.80 23.08 -32.19
C ILE A 91 -0.61 23.50 -32.63
N SER A 92 -1.55 23.46 -31.70
CA SER A 92 -2.96 23.83 -31.93
C SER A 92 -3.65 24.23 -30.65
N LYS A 93 -4.54 25.25 -30.74
CA LYS A 93 -5.44 25.61 -29.63
C LYS A 93 -6.62 24.67 -29.49
N ASP A 94 -6.93 23.89 -30.52
CA ASP A 94 -8.02 22.92 -30.53
C ASP A 94 -7.50 21.57 -30.00
N ILE A 95 -7.48 21.44 -28.68
CA ILE A 95 -6.93 20.31 -27.95
C ILE A 95 -8.06 19.37 -27.56
N SER A 96 -7.83 18.06 -27.74
CA SER A 96 -8.69 17.00 -27.25
C SER A 96 -7.92 16.08 -26.29
N PHE A 97 -8.54 15.74 -25.16
CA PHE A 97 -7.99 14.77 -24.21
C PHE A 97 -8.56 13.37 -24.46
N ILE A 98 -7.69 12.37 -24.43
CA ILE A 98 -8.06 10.95 -24.39
C ILE A 98 -7.47 10.37 -23.10
N VAL A 99 -8.30 10.07 -22.12
CA VAL A 99 -7.87 9.70 -20.77
C VAL A 99 -8.72 8.58 -20.18
N SER A 100 -8.16 7.84 -19.23
CA SER A 100 -8.89 6.86 -18.43
C SER A 100 -9.71 7.53 -17.33
N GLN A 101 -10.65 6.79 -16.74
CA GLN A 101 -11.60 7.31 -15.73
C GLN A 101 -10.91 8.01 -14.55
N ASN A 102 -9.80 7.44 -14.06
CA ASN A 102 -9.05 7.99 -12.93
C ASN A 102 -8.40 9.35 -13.21
N MET A 103 -8.31 9.77 -14.47
CA MET A 103 -7.74 11.05 -14.87
C MET A 103 -8.76 12.17 -14.99
N ILE A 104 -10.06 11.85 -15.08
CA ILE A 104 -11.12 12.85 -15.36
C ILE A 104 -11.14 13.93 -14.31
N SER A 105 -11.13 13.56 -13.02
CA SER A 105 -11.16 14.52 -11.91
C SER A 105 -9.98 15.50 -11.91
N ILE A 106 -8.82 15.04 -12.37
CA ILE A 106 -7.61 15.86 -12.49
C ILE A 106 -7.75 16.85 -13.64
N ILE A 107 -8.25 16.39 -14.80
CA ILE A 107 -8.49 17.24 -15.97
C ILE A 107 -9.60 18.28 -15.65
N GLU A 108 -10.69 17.87 -15.02
CA GLU A 108 -11.77 18.78 -14.60
C GLU A 108 -11.28 19.83 -13.60
N SER A 109 -10.43 19.44 -12.66
CA SER A 109 -9.78 20.36 -11.73
C SER A 109 -8.91 21.37 -12.47
N TYR A 110 -8.13 20.92 -13.44
CA TYR A 110 -7.35 21.82 -14.30
C TYR A 110 -8.21 22.76 -15.11
N ILE A 111 -9.28 22.26 -15.75
CA ILE A 111 -10.24 23.07 -16.51
C ILE A 111 -10.85 24.17 -15.61
N LYS A 112 -11.26 23.80 -14.39
CA LYS A 112 -11.84 24.74 -13.42
C LYS A 112 -10.84 25.82 -12.99
N ILE A 113 -9.59 25.46 -12.75
CA ILE A 113 -8.54 26.41 -12.32
C ILE A 113 -8.12 27.32 -13.48
N SER A 114 -7.96 26.78 -14.67
CA SER A 114 -7.45 27.51 -15.84
C SER A 114 -8.53 28.38 -16.54
N GLY A 115 -9.81 28.10 -16.28
CA GLY A 115 -10.94 28.73 -17.02
C GLY A 115 -11.00 28.33 -18.50
N ARG A 116 -10.23 27.35 -18.93
CA ARG A 116 -10.17 26.86 -20.32
C ARG A 116 -11.20 25.75 -20.52
N ASN A 117 -11.62 25.53 -21.75
CA ASN A 117 -12.55 24.46 -22.09
C ASN A 117 -11.93 23.52 -23.13
N PHE A 118 -11.98 22.22 -22.87
CA PHE A 118 -11.43 21.19 -23.73
C PHE A 118 -12.44 20.06 -23.95
N LYS A 119 -12.34 19.36 -25.08
CA LYS A 119 -13.05 18.11 -25.28
C LYS A 119 -12.31 17.00 -24.55
N VAL A 120 -12.97 16.31 -23.62
CA VAL A 120 -12.41 15.20 -22.84
C VAL A 120 -13.14 13.92 -23.21
N PHE A 121 -12.41 12.93 -23.67
CA PHE A 121 -12.93 11.62 -24.03
C PHE A 121 -12.42 10.59 -23.03
N GLN A 122 -13.37 10.00 -22.31
CA GLN A 122 -13.08 8.91 -21.38
C GLN A 122 -12.97 7.60 -22.16
N ILE A 123 -11.92 6.85 -21.91
CA ILE A 123 -11.65 5.53 -22.46
C ILE A 123 -11.67 4.50 -21.33
N LYS A 124 -12.37 3.39 -21.56
CA LYS A 124 -12.44 2.26 -20.63
C LYS A 124 -11.45 1.16 -21.01
N GLU A 125 -11.27 0.93 -22.32
CA GLU A 125 -10.42 -0.13 -22.85
C GLU A 125 -9.42 0.45 -23.88
N GLU A 126 -8.24 -0.16 -23.98
CA GLU A 126 -7.21 0.27 -24.93
C GLU A 126 -7.69 0.22 -26.39
N SER A 127 -8.57 -0.73 -26.72
CA SER A 127 -9.19 -0.87 -28.03
C SER A 127 -9.99 0.36 -28.50
N GLU A 128 -10.52 1.15 -27.56
CA GLU A 128 -11.28 2.36 -27.87
C GLU A 128 -10.36 3.54 -28.26
N ILE A 129 -9.09 3.51 -27.84
CA ILE A 129 -8.12 4.59 -28.09
C ILE A 129 -7.93 4.81 -29.59
N GLU A 130 -7.63 3.74 -30.31
CA GLU A 130 -7.39 3.82 -31.77
C GLU A 130 -8.61 4.36 -32.50
N LYS A 131 -9.81 3.85 -32.17
CA LYS A 131 -11.07 4.31 -32.77
C LYS A 131 -11.26 5.81 -32.55
N LYS A 132 -11.05 6.30 -31.32
CA LYS A 132 -11.21 7.72 -30.99
C LYS A 132 -10.17 8.60 -31.67
N ILE A 133 -8.93 8.15 -31.75
CA ILE A 133 -7.87 8.86 -32.47
C ILE A 133 -8.21 9.01 -33.95
N ARG A 134 -8.71 7.96 -34.59
CA ARG A 134 -9.14 7.99 -36.01
C ARG A 134 -10.32 8.95 -36.23
N GLU A 135 -11.31 8.97 -35.32
CA GLU A 135 -12.42 9.94 -35.37
C GLU A 135 -11.88 11.38 -35.29
N LEU A 136 -10.99 11.67 -34.35
CA LEU A 136 -10.38 13.01 -34.21
C LEU A 136 -9.54 13.41 -35.44
N ALA A 137 -8.85 12.47 -36.07
CA ALA A 137 -8.11 12.72 -37.30
C ALA A 137 -9.05 13.11 -38.46
N THR A 138 -10.19 12.41 -38.59
CA THR A 138 -11.20 12.75 -39.59
C THR A 138 -11.90 14.09 -39.33
N GLU A 139 -12.00 14.51 -38.07
CA GLU A 139 -12.46 15.85 -37.66
C GLU A 139 -11.43 16.96 -37.93
N GLY A 140 -10.25 16.63 -38.45
CA GLY A 140 -9.19 17.60 -38.75
C GLY A 140 -8.42 18.09 -37.54
N LYS A 141 -8.49 17.38 -36.40
CA LYS A 141 -7.68 17.68 -35.21
C LYS A 141 -6.20 17.49 -35.52
N LYS A 142 -5.33 18.25 -34.86
CA LYS A 142 -3.86 18.19 -35.08
C LYS A 142 -3.15 17.60 -33.87
N VAL A 143 -3.69 17.76 -32.67
CA VAL A 143 -3.05 17.38 -31.42
C VAL A 143 -4.04 16.63 -30.53
N VAL A 144 -3.52 15.65 -29.80
CA VAL A 144 -4.24 14.90 -28.79
C VAL A 144 -3.39 14.78 -27.54
N VAL A 145 -3.99 15.01 -26.36
CA VAL A 145 -3.31 14.94 -25.07
C VAL A 145 -3.82 13.74 -24.27
N GLY A 146 -2.93 13.01 -23.63
CA GLY A 146 -3.32 11.86 -22.79
C GLY A 146 -2.12 11.12 -22.19
N LEU A 147 -2.30 9.83 -21.90
CA LEU A 147 -1.23 8.97 -21.37
C LEU A 147 -0.42 8.34 -22.51
N GLY A 148 0.69 7.69 -22.15
CA GLY A 148 1.65 7.14 -23.12
C GLY A 148 1.06 6.21 -24.20
N THR A 149 -0.07 5.54 -23.91
CA THR A 149 -0.78 4.69 -24.87
C THR A 149 -1.30 5.43 -26.10
N ILE A 150 -1.62 6.74 -25.99
CA ILE A 150 -2.08 7.53 -27.17
C ILE A 150 -0.98 7.68 -28.22
N ALA A 151 0.29 7.77 -27.80
CA ALA A 151 1.43 7.95 -28.69
C ALA A 151 1.58 6.79 -29.67
N LYS A 152 1.18 5.58 -29.26
CA LYS A 152 1.23 4.37 -30.08
C LYS A 152 0.37 4.47 -31.35
N TYR A 153 -0.78 5.17 -31.26
CA TYR A 153 -1.76 5.24 -32.32
C TYR A 153 -1.80 6.60 -33.04
N ALA A 154 -1.63 7.70 -32.29
CA ALA A 154 -1.87 9.05 -32.82
C ALA A 154 -1.00 9.38 -34.03
N SER A 155 0.28 9.03 -34.03
CA SER A 155 1.22 9.32 -35.10
C SER A 155 0.83 8.62 -36.43
N SER A 156 0.25 7.42 -36.37
CA SER A 156 -0.21 6.66 -37.52
C SER A 156 -1.39 7.32 -38.27
N TYR A 157 -2.15 8.18 -37.57
CA TYR A 157 -3.28 8.94 -38.12
C TYR A 157 -2.98 10.43 -38.31
N GLY A 158 -1.69 10.83 -38.23
CA GLY A 158 -1.26 12.20 -38.50
C GLY A 158 -1.55 13.21 -37.38
N LEU A 159 -1.93 12.74 -36.17
CA LEU A 159 -2.04 13.59 -34.99
C LEU A 159 -0.72 13.60 -34.22
N VAL A 160 -0.42 14.74 -33.58
CA VAL A 160 0.71 14.86 -32.68
C VAL A 160 0.24 14.48 -31.26
N PRO A 161 0.77 13.38 -30.68
CA PRO A 161 0.45 13.01 -29.32
C PRO A 161 1.27 13.85 -28.34
N ILE A 162 0.62 14.44 -27.36
CA ILE A 162 1.26 15.06 -26.19
C ILE A 162 0.96 14.18 -24.96
N VAL A 163 2.01 13.60 -24.42
CA VAL A 163 1.88 12.70 -23.26
C VAL A 163 1.98 13.50 -21.98
N ILE A 164 0.97 13.38 -21.10
CA ILE A 164 1.03 13.95 -19.77
C ILE A 164 2.09 13.19 -18.96
N LYS A 165 3.16 13.88 -18.58
CA LYS A 165 4.27 13.31 -17.81
C LYS A 165 4.17 13.81 -16.37
N SER A 166 4.49 12.95 -15.40
CA SER A 166 4.67 13.40 -14.02
C SER A 166 5.97 14.17 -13.89
N GLY A 167 5.89 15.36 -13.33
CA GLY A 167 7.05 16.23 -13.10
C GLY A 167 7.91 15.76 -11.93
N LYS A 168 9.05 16.44 -11.72
CA LYS A 168 10.01 16.17 -10.62
C LYS A 168 9.34 16.20 -9.25
N GLU A 169 8.43 17.14 -9.01
CA GLU A 169 7.70 17.31 -7.76
C GLU A 169 6.84 16.10 -7.42
N SER A 170 6.17 15.50 -8.42
CA SER A 170 5.38 14.29 -8.25
C SER A 170 6.25 13.09 -7.83
N PHE A 171 7.44 12.97 -8.38
CA PHE A 171 8.41 11.96 -7.97
C PHE A 171 8.92 12.20 -6.55
N LEU A 172 9.34 13.44 -6.22
CA LEU A 172 9.81 13.80 -4.90
C LEU A 172 8.76 13.53 -3.82
N SER A 173 7.53 13.98 -4.03
CA SER A 173 6.43 13.75 -3.09
C SER A 173 6.15 12.25 -2.90
N THR A 174 6.21 11.46 -3.97
CA THR A 174 6.02 10.02 -3.90
C THR A 174 7.16 9.31 -3.18
N ILE A 175 8.41 9.73 -3.39
CA ILE A 175 9.56 9.19 -2.64
C ILE A 175 9.41 9.49 -1.15
N MET A 176 8.99 10.71 -0.78
CA MET A 176 8.76 11.07 0.63
C MET A 176 7.60 10.28 1.24
N GLU A 177 6.53 10.03 0.49
CA GLU A 177 5.43 9.18 0.91
C GLU A 177 5.89 7.72 1.10
N ALA A 178 6.66 7.18 0.15
CA ALA A 178 7.28 5.87 0.27
C ALA A 178 8.06 5.72 1.58
N LYS A 179 8.89 6.70 1.91
CA LYS A 179 9.66 6.73 3.17
C LYS A 179 8.75 6.72 4.40
N ARG A 180 7.66 7.48 4.38
CA ARG A 180 6.69 7.50 5.50
C ARG A 180 6.04 6.14 5.69
N ILE A 181 5.59 5.50 4.61
CA ILE A 181 4.95 4.17 4.65
C ILE A 181 5.94 3.13 5.21
N VAL A 182 7.14 3.06 4.66
CA VAL A 182 8.16 2.09 5.10
C VAL A 182 8.53 2.31 6.57
N ASN A 183 8.74 3.55 7.00
CA ASN A 183 9.07 3.86 8.38
C ASN A 183 7.93 3.49 9.34
N ALA A 184 6.68 3.76 8.97
CA ALA A 184 5.51 3.37 9.77
C ALA A 184 5.41 1.85 9.91
N THR A 185 5.55 1.11 8.81
CA THR A 185 5.52 -0.36 8.81
C THR A 185 6.67 -0.97 9.62
N LYS A 186 7.90 -0.45 9.44
CA LYS A 186 9.07 -0.89 10.22
C LYS A 186 8.90 -0.59 11.71
N LYS A 187 8.34 0.56 12.07
CA LYS A 187 8.05 0.91 13.46
C LYS A 187 7.02 -0.03 14.05
N GLU A 188 5.90 -0.25 13.38
CA GLU A 188 4.86 -1.17 13.84
C GLU A 188 5.39 -2.58 14.06
N LYS A 189 6.17 -3.09 13.10
CA LYS A 189 6.82 -4.42 13.23
C LYS A 189 7.74 -4.47 14.45
N LYS A 190 8.58 -3.45 14.62
CA LYS A 190 9.52 -3.37 15.76
C LYS A 190 8.77 -3.28 17.09
N ASP A 191 7.69 -2.53 17.17
CA ASP A 191 6.89 -2.42 18.39
C ASP A 191 6.18 -3.74 18.71
N LYS A 192 5.64 -4.45 17.72
CA LYS A 192 5.09 -5.81 17.88
C LYS A 192 6.15 -6.80 18.39
N GLU A 193 7.34 -6.79 17.80
CA GLU A 193 8.44 -7.67 18.24
C GLU A 193 8.89 -7.33 19.68
N ARG A 194 8.94 -6.05 20.02
CA ARG A 194 9.27 -5.60 21.39
C ARG A 194 8.25 -6.09 22.40
N ILE A 195 6.95 -5.90 22.12
CA ILE A 195 5.87 -6.36 23.02
C ILE A 195 5.93 -7.88 23.17
N LYS A 196 6.13 -8.61 22.07
CA LYS A 196 6.29 -10.06 22.12
C LYS A 196 7.48 -10.49 22.98
N ALA A 197 8.62 -9.82 22.84
CA ALA A 197 9.79 -10.11 23.67
C ALA A 197 9.55 -9.81 25.15
N ILE A 198 8.85 -8.71 25.49
CA ILE A 198 8.48 -8.39 26.87
C ILE A 198 7.60 -9.50 27.45
N ILE A 199 6.56 -9.92 26.73
CA ILE A 199 5.64 -10.97 27.18
C ILE A 199 6.40 -12.30 27.38
N GLU A 200 7.29 -12.69 26.47
CA GLU A 200 8.03 -13.94 26.54
C GLU A 200 9.06 -13.97 27.71
N HIS A 201 9.59 -12.82 28.11
CA HIS A 201 10.62 -12.72 29.15
C HIS A 201 10.11 -12.23 30.52
N THR A 202 8.79 -12.07 30.71
CA THR A 202 8.23 -11.82 32.03
C THR A 202 8.42 -13.04 32.94
N ILE A 203 8.44 -12.79 34.25
CA ILE A 203 8.53 -13.86 35.25
C ILE A 203 7.17 -14.53 35.53
N GLU A 204 6.07 -13.90 35.07
CA GLU A 204 4.71 -14.39 35.21
C GLU A 204 4.26 -15.19 34.00
N GLY A 205 3.43 -16.20 34.24
CA GLY A 205 2.78 -16.91 33.15
C GLY A 205 1.64 -16.09 32.57
N ILE A 206 1.72 -15.74 31.30
CA ILE A 206 0.71 -14.93 30.61
C ILE A 206 -0.01 -15.79 29.56
N ILE A 207 -1.34 -15.75 29.61
CA ILE A 207 -2.23 -16.35 28.63
C ILE A 207 -3.26 -15.27 28.22
N CYS A 208 -3.31 -14.93 26.93
CA CYS A 208 -4.33 -14.04 26.40
C CYS A 208 -5.30 -14.83 25.53
N VAL A 209 -6.60 -14.52 25.67
CA VAL A 209 -7.67 -15.15 24.90
C VAL A 209 -8.49 -14.11 24.14
N ASP A 210 -9.06 -14.51 23.00
CA ASP A 210 -10.01 -13.69 22.23
C ASP A 210 -11.40 -13.63 22.89
N LYS A 211 -12.32 -12.83 22.33
CA LYS A 211 -13.73 -12.71 22.78
C LYS A 211 -14.46 -14.06 22.89
N LYS A 212 -14.00 -15.07 22.16
CA LYS A 212 -14.61 -16.42 22.16
C LYS A 212 -13.94 -17.39 23.13
N GLY A 213 -12.89 -16.94 23.80
CA GLY A 213 -12.11 -17.77 24.73
C GLY A 213 -11.04 -18.63 24.05
N HIS A 214 -10.67 -18.38 22.79
CA HIS A 214 -9.54 -19.07 22.17
C HIS A 214 -8.22 -18.42 22.57
N ILE A 215 -7.24 -19.23 22.93
CA ILE A 215 -5.91 -18.76 23.29
C ILE A 215 -5.24 -18.12 22.06
N ILE A 216 -4.86 -16.85 22.14
CA ILE A 216 -4.15 -16.11 21.10
C ILE A 216 -2.68 -15.85 21.46
N ILE A 217 -2.35 -15.72 22.74
CA ILE A 217 -0.99 -15.57 23.23
C ILE A 217 -0.81 -16.48 24.45
N ILE A 218 0.34 -17.13 24.52
CA ILE A 218 0.82 -17.87 25.69
C ILE A 218 2.33 -17.75 25.75
N ASN A 219 2.88 -17.23 26.86
CA ASN A 219 4.31 -17.06 27.03
C ASN A 219 5.02 -18.33 27.54
N GLU A 220 6.34 -18.31 27.53
CA GLU A 220 7.16 -19.46 27.93
C GLU A 220 6.89 -19.92 29.36
N VAL A 221 6.70 -18.98 30.28
CA VAL A 221 6.45 -19.30 31.70
C VAL A 221 5.10 -20.01 31.85
N ALA A 222 4.04 -19.53 31.19
CA ALA A 222 2.74 -20.20 31.22
C ALA A 222 2.83 -21.61 30.59
N ARG A 223 3.54 -21.79 29.48
CA ARG A 223 3.76 -23.13 28.89
C ARG A 223 4.45 -24.09 29.85
N LYS A 224 5.48 -23.62 30.56
CA LYS A 224 6.18 -24.43 31.58
C LYS A 224 5.27 -24.80 32.76
N LEU A 225 4.50 -23.85 33.27
CA LEU A 225 3.53 -24.09 34.34
C LEU A 225 2.48 -25.13 33.94
N LEU A 226 2.02 -25.09 32.69
CA LEU A 226 1.06 -26.05 32.15
C LEU A 226 1.68 -27.39 31.73
N LYS A 227 3.02 -27.52 31.81
CA LYS A 227 3.78 -28.69 31.36
C LYS A 227 3.45 -29.05 29.89
N CYS A 228 3.39 -28.02 29.03
CA CYS A 228 3.10 -28.15 27.61
C CYS A 228 4.27 -27.59 26.78
N ASP A 229 5.01 -28.44 26.12
CA ASP A 229 6.27 -28.06 25.43
C ASP A 229 6.06 -27.40 24.05
N ASN A 230 4.84 -27.32 23.50
CA ASN A 230 4.61 -26.85 22.15
C ASN A 230 3.54 -25.74 22.08
N ASN A 231 3.66 -24.88 21.05
CA ASN A 231 2.66 -23.86 20.64
C ASN A 231 1.28 -24.45 20.27
N GLY A 232 1.06 -25.74 20.46
CA GLY A 232 -0.19 -26.43 20.19
C GLY A 232 -1.40 -26.03 21.07
N LEU A 233 -1.23 -25.01 21.93
CA LEU A 233 -2.32 -24.45 22.73
C LEU A 233 -2.95 -23.21 22.06
N VAL A 234 -2.22 -22.50 21.23
CA VAL A 234 -2.78 -21.34 20.49
C VAL A 234 -3.89 -21.84 19.56
N GLY A 235 -5.02 -21.14 19.58
CA GLY A 235 -6.25 -21.48 18.86
C GLY A 235 -7.16 -22.47 19.59
N LYS A 236 -6.75 -23.05 20.72
CA LYS A 236 -7.63 -23.89 21.54
C LYS A 236 -8.49 -23.05 22.49
N MET A 237 -9.67 -23.56 22.83
CA MET A 237 -10.51 -22.94 23.85
C MET A 237 -9.84 -23.06 25.22
N ILE A 238 -9.76 -21.95 25.95
CA ILE A 238 -9.14 -21.92 27.28
C ILE A 238 -9.84 -22.89 28.26
N SER A 239 -11.16 -23.01 28.17
CA SER A 239 -11.95 -23.93 29.00
C SER A 239 -11.59 -25.39 28.79
N SER A 240 -11.06 -25.78 27.62
CA SER A 240 -10.56 -27.13 27.37
C SER A 240 -9.16 -27.38 27.94
N VAL A 241 -8.40 -26.33 28.16
CA VAL A 241 -6.99 -26.38 28.69
C VAL A 241 -6.98 -26.17 30.21
N LEU A 242 -7.79 -25.23 30.68
CA LEU A 242 -7.92 -24.78 32.07
C LEU A 242 -9.39 -24.59 32.44
N PRO A 243 -10.16 -25.67 32.63
CA PRO A 243 -11.61 -25.60 32.88
C PRO A 243 -11.96 -24.84 34.14
N ASP A 244 -11.09 -24.89 35.16
CA ASP A 244 -11.31 -24.24 36.45
C ASP A 244 -11.04 -22.73 36.45
N LEU A 245 -10.61 -22.16 35.28
CA LEU A 245 -10.24 -20.75 35.20
C LEU A 245 -11.47 -19.83 35.16
N GLN A 246 -12.58 -20.27 34.59
CA GLN A 246 -13.85 -19.52 34.54
C GLN A 246 -13.68 -18.07 34.09
N LEU A 247 -13.41 -17.82 32.80
CA LEU A 247 -13.15 -16.49 32.23
C LEU A 247 -14.40 -15.76 31.74
N GLU A 248 -15.59 -16.37 31.86
CA GLU A 248 -16.83 -15.85 31.34
C GLU A 248 -17.14 -14.44 31.84
N ASP A 249 -17.02 -14.23 33.16
CA ASP A 249 -17.27 -12.92 33.77
C ASP A 249 -16.29 -11.85 33.34
N THR A 250 -15.04 -12.22 33.12
CA THR A 250 -14.02 -11.29 32.59
C THR A 250 -14.25 -10.96 31.11
N LEU A 251 -14.64 -11.96 30.30
CA LEU A 251 -14.84 -11.78 28.86
C LEU A 251 -16.15 -11.07 28.51
N TYR A 252 -17.23 -11.34 29.25
CA TYR A 252 -18.55 -10.80 28.89
C TYR A 252 -18.97 -9.61 29.74
N ASN A 253 -18.56 -9.59 31.00
CA ASN A 253 -18.97 -8.58 31.97
C ASN A 253 -17.86 -7.59 32.31
N GLY A 254 -16.62 -7.82 31.84
CA GLY A 254 -15.47 -6.96 32.13
C GLY A 254 -15.02 -7.00 33.60
N ILE A 255 -15.39 -8.05 34.31
CA ILE A 255 -15.03 -8.17 35.74
C ILE A 255 -13.56 -8.55 35.85
N MET A 256 -12.78 -7.68 36.49
CA MET A 256 -11.39 -7.96 36.83
C MET A 256 -11.35 -8.76 38.14
N GLU A 257 -10.67 -9.89 38.12
CA GLU A 257 -10.38 -10.67 39.32
C GLU A 257 -8.88 -10.61 39.61
N THR A 258 -8.54 -10.32 40.88
CA THR A 258 -7.15 -10.25 41.35
C THR A 258 -6.93 -11.21 42.51
N GLU A 259 -5.72 -11.79 42.58
CA GLU A 259 -5.25 -12.60 43.71
C GLU A 259 -6.10 -13.85 43.98
N VAL A 260 -6.64 -14.49 42.95
CA VAL A 260 -7.38 -15.75 43.12
C VAL A 260 -6.40 -16.91 43.14
N ILE A 261 -6.37 -17.67 44.23
CA ILE A 261 -5.53 -18.87 44.33
C ILE A 261 -6.24 -20.02 43.62
N LYS A 262 -5.61 -20.57 42.59
CA LYS A 262 -6.07 -21.75 41.86
C LYS A 262 -5.03 -22.86 41.92
N ASN A 263 -5.50 -24.09 41.85
CA ASN A 263 -4.65 -25.24 41.70
C ASN A 263 -4.51 -25.55 40.20
N LEU A 264 -3.32 -25.33 39.65
CA LEU A 264 -2.99 -25.77 38.28
C LEU A 264 -2.22 -27.06 38.37
N LYS A 265 -2.91 -28.18 38.07
CA LYS A 265 -2.34 -29.54 38.25
C LYS A 265 -1.81 -29.73 39.68
N ASP A 266 -0.50 -29.81 39.84
CA ASP A 266 0.17 -30.04 41.14
C ASP A 266 0.73 -28.76 41.80
N THR A 267 0.46 -27.58 41.20
CA THR A 267 1.04 -26.32 41.64
C THR A 267 -0.03 -25.31 42.01
N LYS A 268 0.08 -24.71 43.20
CA LYS A 268 -0.76 -23.57 43.58
C LYS A 268 -0.21 -22.30 42.93
N VAL A 269 -1.05 -21.61 42.20
CA VAL A 269 -0.71 -20.34 41.55
C VAL A 269 -1.70 -19.25 41.97
N MET A 270 -1.20 -18.04 41.98
CA MET A 270 -2.05 -16.85 42.10
C MET A 270 -2.42 -16.42 40.67
N VAL A 271 -3.69 -16.23 40.41
CA VAL A 271 -4.23 -15.90 39.10
C VAL A 271 -4.85 -14.53 39.13
N TYR A 272 -4.55 -13.75 38.10
CA TYR A 272 -5.19 -12.47 37.78
C TYR A 272 -5.98 -12.67 36.51
N LYS A 273 -7.20 -12.14 36.44
CA LYS A 273 -8.02 -12.14 35.24
C LYS A 273 -8.32 -10.69 34.86
N ILE A 274 -7.80 -10.23 33.77
CA ILE A 274 -7.83 -8.82 33.40
C ILE A 274 -8.50 -8.69 32.05
N PRO A 275 -9.62 -7.95 31.90
CA PRO A 275 -10.19 -7.65 30.60
C PRO A 275 -9.32 -6.63 29.87
N ILE A 276 -9.10 -6.84 28.58
CA ILE A 276 -8.48 -5.85 27.69
C ILE A 276 -9.60 -5.14 26.95
N ILE A 277 -9.74 -3.85 27.22
CA ILE A 277 -10.77 -3.00 26.65
C ILE A 277 -10.14 -2.11 25.58
N VAL A 278 -10.70 -2.12 24.38
CA VAL A 278 -10.31 -1.27 23.26
C VAL A 278 -11.57 -0.60 22.74
N ASP A 279 -11.56 0.72 22.57
CA ASP A 279 -12.69 1.52 22.10
C ASP A 279 -14.00 1.24 22.89
N ASP A 280 -13.89 1.14 24.21
CA ASP A 280 -14.97 0.83 25.17
C ASP A 280 -15.61 -0.57 24.99
N GLU A 281 -15.00 -1.44 24.20
CA GLU A 281 -15.41 -2.84 24.04
C GLU A 281 -14.36 -3.80 24.61
N ILE A 282 -14.81 -4.89 25.24
CA ILE A 282 -13.92 -5.96 25.69
C ILE A 282 -13.47 -6.75 24.46
N GLU A 283 -12.19 -6.65 24.14
CA GLU A 283 -11.60 -7.35 22.99
C GLU A 283 -10.99 -8.70 23.39
N ASN A 284 -10.37 -8.75 24.54
CA ASN A 284 -9.60 -9.90 25.00
C ASN A 284 -9.66 -10.03 26.52
N ALA A 285 -9.16 -11.14 27.07
CA ALA A 285 -8.81 -11.26 28.48
C ALA A 285 -7.42 -11.87 28.65
N VAL A 286 -6.72 -11.44 29.68
CA VAL A 286 -5.39 -11.92 30.08
C VAL A 286 -5.47 -12.52 31.47
#